data_6209f090d0bcd9494afce2f5a4535a03
#
_entry.id   6209f090d0bcd9494afce2f5a4535a03
#
_cell.length_a   1.000
_cell.length_b   1.000
_cell.length_c   1.000
_cell.angle_alpha   90.00
_cell.angle_beta   90.00
_cell.angle_gamma   90.00
#
_symmetry.space_group_name_H-M   'P 1'
#
loop_
_entity.id
_entity.type
_entity.pdbx_description
1 polymer ?
#
loop_
_entity_poly.entity_id
_entity_poly.type
_entity_poly.pdbx_seq_one_letter_code
_entity_poly.pdbx_strand_id
1 'polypeptide(L)'
;MKAKTVLMAYQDDSWVESLTEVFHDKRYRVETARMVSEILQRIRGMNSSVVLLDDEIEGIKACDLIPLLKKLNPRAQIIVLSAEESIGVAKRLRGAGIFYQAMKPVDVEEIHSAVSCAFEKIEREQPEGWFFPFLIPGVVPA
;
A
#
# COMPACT_ATOMS: atom_id res chain seq x y z
N MET A 1 -17.29 -9.00 -6.52
CA MET A 1 -15.91 -8.99 -6.09
C MET A 1 -15.28 -7.63 -6.28
N LYS A 2 -14.61 -7.13 -5.31
CA LYS A 2 -14.02 -5.82 -5.41
C LYS A 2 -12.72 -5.84 -6.17
N ALA A 3 -12.49 -4.83 -6.96
CA ALA A 3 -11.23 -4.70 -7.67
C ALA A 3 -10.11 -4.43 -6.69
N LYS A 4 -8.97 -5.03 -6.93
CA LYS A 4 -7.77 -4.77 -6.13
C LYS A 4 -7.10 -3.52 -6.70
N THR A 5 -6.97 -2.51 -5.86
CA THR A 5 -6.44 -1.22 -6.29
C THR A 5 -5.04 -0.99 -5.74
N VAL A 6 -4.13 -0.59 -6.63
CA VAL A 6 -2.78 -0.19 -6.25
C VAL A 6 -2.68 1.31 -6.49
N LEU A 7 -2.35 2.04 -5.45
CA LEU A 7 -2.10 3.48 -5.57
C LEU A 7 -0.59 3.68 -5.63
N MET A 8 -0.12 4.32 -6.68
CA MET A 8 1.30 4.65 -6.81
C MET A 8 1.48 6.13 -6.52
N ALA A 9 2.10 6.42 -5.39
CA ALA A 9 2.38 7.78 -4.95
C ALA A 9 3.86 8.04 -5.16
N TYR A 10 4.19 8.91 -6.11
CA TYR A 10 5.57 9.04 -6.54
C TYR A 10 5.96 10.47 -6.81
N GLN A 11 7.25 10.72 -6.63
CA GLN A 11 7.89 11.94 -7.04
C GLN A 11 8.86 11.61 -8.17
N ASP A 12 9.53 10.47 -8.07
CA ASP A 12 10.42 9.94 -9.07
C ASP A 12 9.63 8.96 -9.95
N ASP A 13 9.42 9.32 -11.22
CA ASP A 13 8.56 8.51 -12.09
C ASP A 13 9.29 7.39 -12.82
N SER A 14 10.56 7.17 -12.52
CA SER A 14 11.37 6.18 -13.24
C SER A 14 10.81 4.75 -13.14
N TRP A 15 10.06 4.46 -12.09
CA TRP A 15 9.56 3.11 -11.85
C TRP A 15 8.07 2.92 -12.20
N VAL A 16 7.40 4.01 -12.57
CA VAL A 16 5.95 3.97 -12.66
C VAL A 16 5.43 3.21 -13.87
N GLU A 17 6.04 3.44 -15.02
CA GLU A 17 5.52 2.86 -16.26
C GLU A 17 5.62 1.34 -16.27
N SER A 18 6.78 0.81 -15.89
CA SER A 18 6.99 -0.63 -15.87
C SER A 18 6.03 -1.33 -14.93
N LEU A 19 5.82 -0.75 -13.75
CA LEU A 19 4.91 -1.35 -12.78
C LEU A 19 3.46 -1.23 -13.24
N THR A 20 3.11 -0.11 -13.89
CA THR A 20 1.76 0.07 -14.38
C THR A 20 1.41 -1.05 -15.37
N GLU A 21 2.34 -1.39 -16.27
CA GLU A 21 2.11 -2.46 -17.22
C GLU A 21 1.88 -3.80 -16.53
N VAL A 22 2.73 -4.11 -15.55
CA VAL A 22 2.62 -5.38 -14.84
C VAL A 22 1.29 -5.47 -14.10
N PHE A 23 0.90 -4.39 -13.43
CA PHE A 23 -0.32 -4.40 -12.65
C PHE A 23 -1.56 -4.49 -13.54
N HIS A 24 -1.54 -3.86 -14.70
CA HIS A 24 -2.64 -3.99 -15.64
C HIS A 24 -2.76 -5.43 -16.14
N ASP A 25 -1.63 -6.08 -16.40
CA ASP A 25 -1.63 -7.47 -16.81
C ASP A 25 -2.21 -8.38 -15.74
N LYS A 26 -2.02 -8.03 -14.49
CA LYS A 26 -2.57 -8.79 -13.37
C LYS A 26 -3.98 -8.35 -13.02
N ARG A 27 -4.53 -7.43 -13.79
CA ARG A 27 -5.90 -6.93 -13.62
C ARG A 27 -6.12 -6.17 -12.32
N TYR A 28 -5.06 -5.57 -11.81
CA TYR A 28 -5.20 -4.64 -10.71
C TYR A 28 -5.64 -3.30 -11.26
N ARG A 29 -6.44 -2.60 -10.47
CA ARG A 29 -6.77 -1.22 -10.79
C ARG A 29 -5.62 -0.36 -10.31
N VAL A 30 -5.13 0.54 -11.17
CA VAL A 30 -3.98 1.38 -10.86
C VAL A 30 -4.42 2.82 -10.77
N GLU A 31 -4.05 3.49 -9.68
CA GLU A 31 -4.25 4.92 -9.53
C GLU A 31 -2.91 5.54 -9.18
N THR A 32 -2.75 6.80 -9.53
CA THR A 32 -1.49 7.50 -9.27
C THR A 32 -1.74 8.82 -8.56
N ALA A 33 -0.75 9.27 -7.80
CA ALA A 33 -0.81 10.57 -7.14
C ALA A 33 0.61 11.10 -7.02
N ARG A 34 0.78 12.40 -7.21
CA ARG A 34 2.08 13.04 -7.12
C ARG A 34 2.16 14.10 -6.03
N MET A 35 1.04 14.40 -5.40
CA MET A 35 0.95 15.43 -4.36
C MET A 35 0.36 14.82 -3.11
N VAL A 36 0.77 15.33 -1.96
CA VAL A 36 0.27 14.83 -0.69
C VAL A 36 -1.26 14.94 -0.63
N SER A 37 -1.82 16.06 -1.09
CA SER A 37 -3.26 16.24 -1.06
C SER A 37 -3.99 15.18 -1.88
N GLU A 38 -3.43 14.80 -3.02
CA GLU A 38 -4.02 13.74 -3.84
C GLU A 38 -3.96 12.39 -3.15
N ILE A 39 -2.82 12.10 -2.52
CA ILE A 39 -2.64 10.84 -1.81
C ILE A 39 -3.68 10.71 -0.71
N LEU A 40 -3.84 11.76 0.09
CA LEU A 40 -4.79 11.74 1.19
C LEU A 40 -6.22 11.58 0.70
N GLN A 41 -6.55 12.25 -0.39
CA GLN A 41 -7.86 12.19 -0.94
C GLN A 41 -8.19 10.79 -1.47
N ARG A 42 -7.24 10.19 -2.18
CA ARG A 42 -7.48 8.88 -2.77
C ARG A 42 -7.52 7.77 -1.74
N ILE A 43 -6.64 7.83 -0.75
CA ILE A 43 -6.57 6.75 0.23
C ILE A 43 -7.82 6.68 1.09
N ARG A 44 -8.48 7.80 1.30
CA ARG A 44 -9.71 7.84 2.06
C ARG A 44 -10.82 7.06 1.41
N GLY A 45 -10.89 7.06 0.10
CA GLY A 45 -11.97 6.39 -0.61
C GLY A 45 -11.69 4.94 -0.93
N MET A 46 -10.55 4.41 -0.52
CA MET A 46 -10.18 3.06 -0.90
C MET A 46 -10.53 2.05 0.18
N ASN A 47 -11.09 0.92 -0.22
CA ASN A 47 -11.40 -0.14 0.72
C ASN A 47 -10.29 -1.15 0.84
N SER A 48 -9.85 -1.72 -0.26
CA SER A 48 -8.77 -2.70 -0.26
C SER A 48 -7.67 -2.14 -1.11
N SER A 49 -6.69 -1.53 -0.49
CA SER A 49 -5.68 -0.86 -1.27
C SER A 49 -4.28 -1.18 -0.79
N VAL A 50 -3.39 -1.27 -1.75
CA VAL A 50 -1.97 -1.34 -1.51
C VAL A 50 -1.39 -0.04 -2.06
N VAL A 51 -0.53 0.61 -1.28
CA VAL A 51 0.07 1.87 -1.67
C VAL A 51 1.55 1.66 -1.88
N LEU A 52 2.03 2.02 -3.07
CA LEU A 52 3.47 2.12 -3.31
C LEU A 52 3.83 3.58 -3.11
N LEU A 53 4.69 3.84 -2.17
CA LEU A 53 4.99 5.20 -1.74
C LEU A 53 6.47 5.49 -1.91
N ASP A 54 6.80 6.54 -2.63
CA ASP A 54 8.17 7.02 -2.72
C ASP A 54 8.66 7.45 -1.34
N ASP A 55 9.97 7.47 -1.14
CA ASP A 55 10.54 7.81 0.16
C ASP A 55 10.34 9.28 0.53
N GLU A 56 9.94 10.10 -0.43
CA GLU A 56 9.67 11.51 -0.15
C GLU A 56 8.68 12.05 -1.16
N ILE A 57 7.68 12.78 -0.71
CA ILE A 57 6.69 13.44 -1.57
C ILE A 57 6.60 14.89 -1.13
N GLU A 58 6.85 15.81 -2.05
CA GLU A 58 6.76 17.25 -1.78
C GLU A 58 7.57 17.64 -0.54
N GLY A 59 8.74 17.04 -0.37
CA GLY A 59 9.61 17.35 0.76
C GLY A 59 9.24 16.64 2.05
N ILE A 60 8.16 15.88 2.06
CA ILE A 60 7.74 15.16 3.26
C ILE A 60 8.22 13.73 3.16
N LYS A 61 8.93 13.28 4.18
CA LYS A 61 9.46 11.93 4.20
C LYS A 61 8.35 10.90 4.41
N ALA A 62 8.54 9.72 3.83
CA ALA A 62 7.55 8.66 3.94
C ALA A 62 7.23 8.35 5.40
N CYS A 63 8.26 8.28 6.25
CA CYS A 63 8.03 7.92 7.65
C CYS A 63 7.15 8.94 8.39
N ASP A 64 7.08 10.18 7.90
CA ASP A 64 6.22 11.20 8.49
C ASP A 64 4.82 11.16 7.87
N LEU A 65 4.71 10.73 6.63
CA LEU A 65 3.44 10.70 5.94
C LEU A 65 2.61 9.46 6.30
N ILE A 66 3.28 8.34 6.53
CA ILE A 66 2.61 7.06 6.77
C ILE A 66 1.64 7.08 7.95
N PRO A 67 1.98 7.66 9.10
CA PRO A 67 1.01 7.68 10.20
C PRO A 67 -0.29 8.36 9.81
N LEU A 68 -0.22 9.39 9.00
CA LEU A 68 -1.40 10.08 8.54
C LEU A 68 -2.22 9.20 7.59
N LEU A 69 -1.54 8.52 6.69
CA LEU A 69 -2.23 7.61 5.78
C LEU A 69 -2.92 6.48 6.53
N LYS A 70 -2.24 5.92 7.52
CA LYS A 70 -2.82 4.83 8.32
C LYS A 70 -3.99 5.30 9.16
N LYS A 71 -4.00 6.58 9.53
CA LYS A 71 -5.12 7.13 10.28
C LYS A 71 -6.34 7.25 9.38
N LEU A 72 -6.15 7.63 8.14
CA LEU A 72 -7.25 7.76 7.18
C LEU A 72 -7.74 6.42 6.67
N ASN A 73 -6.85 5.45 6.57
CA ASN A 73 -7.21 4.11 6.10
C ASN A 73 -6.32 3.08 6.80
N PRO A 74 -6.74 2.59 7.98
CA PRO A 74 -5.91 1.65 8.74
C PRO A 74 -5.63 0.34 8.03
N ARG A 75 -6.42 0.00 7.03
CA ARG A 75 -6.26 -1.25 6.32
C ARG A 75 -5.33 -1.17 5.14
N ALA A 76 -4.94 0.03 4.73
CA ALA A 76 -4.03 0.20 3.60
C ALA A 76 -2.70 -0.43 3.95
N GLN A 77 -2.15 -1.19 3.01
CA GLN A 77 -0.83 -1.78 3.17
C GLN A 77 0.14 -0.93 2.38
N ILE A 78 1.17 -0.44 3.04
CA ILE A 78 2.08 0.54 2.43
C ILE A 78 3.43 -0.11 2.17
N ILE A 79 3.87 -0.02 0.91
CA ILE A 79 5.18 -0.47 0.49
C ILE A 79 5.97 0.78 0.12
N VAL A 80 7.10 0.99 0.77
CA VAL A 80 7.92 2.17 0.53
C VAL A 80 9.06 1.82 -0.41
N LEU A 81 9.28 2.67 -1.42
CA LEU A 81 10.38 2.52 -2.37
C LEU A 81 11.45 3.54 -1.98
N SER A 82 12.56 3.05 -1.48
CA SER A 82 13.56 3.93 -0.85
C SER A 82 14.89 3.87 -1.56
N ALA A 83 15.51 5.02 -1.73
CA ALA A 83 16.88 5.10 -2.26
C ALA A 83 17.90 5.05 -1.14
N GLU A 84 17.47 5.16 0.10
CA GLU A 84 18.37 5.28 1.23
C GLU A 84 18.49 3.99 2.04
N GLU A 85 19.70 3.43 2.07
CA GLU A 85 19.98 2.21 2.81
C GLU A 85 20.50 2.57 4.19
N SER A 86 19.64 2.87 5.09
CA SER A 86 20.03 3.27 6.43
C SER A 86 19.22 2.48 7.45
N ILE A 87 19.90 1.96 8.46
CA ILE A 87 19.22 1.22 9.53
C ILE A 87 18.25 2.15 10.25
N GLY A 88 18.60 3.41 10.42
CA GLY A 88 17.73 4.38 11.07
C GLY A 88 16.44 4.58 10.28
N VAL A 89 16.54 4.73 8.97
CA VAL A 89 15.37 4.90 8.12
C VAL A 89 14.51 3.63 8.17
N ALA A 90 15.14 2.46 8.06
CA ALA A 90 14.40 1.21 8.10
C ALA A 90 13.64 1.04 9.41
N LYS A 91 14.25 1.42 10.52
CA LYS A 91 13.58 1.33 11.82
C LYS A 91 12.41 2.29 11.92
N ARG A 92 12.57 3.51 11.42
CA ARG A 92 11.48 4.47 11.46
C ARG A 92 10.32 4.04 10.59
N LEU A 93 10.62 3.50 9.40
CA LEU A 93 9.57 3.01 8.51
C LEU A 93 8.81 1.85 9.15
N ARG A 94 9.55 0.90 9.74
CA ARG A 94 8.93 -0.22 10.40
C ARG A 94 8.05 0.24 11.56
N GLY A 95 8.56 1.20 12.33
CA GLY A 95 7.81 1.78 13.44
C GLY A 95 6.56 2.52 12.99
N ALA A 96 6.57 3.03 11.76
CA ALA A 96 5.39 3.71 11.22
C ALA A 96 4.35 2.72 10.68
N GLY A 97 4.67 1.44 10.60
CA GLY A 97 3.69 0.42 10.24
C GLY A 97 3.62 0.07 8.76
N ILE A 98 4.76 0.10 8.08
CA ILE A 98 4.76 -0.28 6.65
C ILE A 98 4.64 -1.78 6.49
N PHE A 99 4.21 -2.21 5.32
CA PHE A 99 4.17 -3.63 4.99
C PHE A 99 5.54 -4.11 4.51
N TYR A 100 6.22 -3.30 3.70
CA TYR A 100 7.48 -3.74 3.08
C TYR A 100 8.27 -2.52 2.62
N GLN A 101 9.59 -2.62 2.67
CA GLN A 101 10.48 -1.58 2.15
C GLN A 101 11.30 -2.20 1.02
N ALA A 102 11.18 -1.63 -0.17
CA ALA A 102 11.96 -2.06 -1.32
C ALA A 102 12.99 -0.99 -1.63
N MET A 103 14.15 -1.43 -2.11
CA MET A 103 15.22 -0.51 -2.42
C MET A 103 15.20 -0.15 -3.90
N LYS A 104 15.54 1.08 -4.22
CA LYS A 104 15.74 1.51 -5.60
C LYS A 104 17.15 1.12 -6.03
N PRO A 105 17.38 0.78 -7.28
CA PRO A 105 16.41 0.78 -8.39
C PRO A 105 15.38 -0.33 -8.24
N VAL A 106 14.18 -0.04 -8.70
CA VAL A 106 13.04 -0.90 -8.46
C VAL A 106 13.13 -2.19 -9.27
N ASP A 107 12.96 -3.30 -8.59
CA ASP A 107 12.87 -4.62 -9.23
C ASP A 107 11.37 -4.93 -9.36
N VAL A 108 10.91 -5.02 -10.59
CA VAL A 108 9.49 -5.18 -10.87
C VAL A 108 8.94 -6.46 -10.26
N GLU A 109 9.71 -7.56 -10.31
CA GLU A 109 9.23 -8.82 -9.75
C GLU A 109 9.14 -8.79 -8.24
N GLU A 110 10.09 -8.13 -7.61
CA GLU A 110 10.05 -7.96 -6.16
C GLU A 110 8.80 -7.19 -5.75
N ILE A 111 8.53 -6.10 -6.45
CA ILE A 111 7.37 -5.27 -6.12
C ILE A 111 6.08 -6.02 -6.39
N HIS A 112 6.00 -6.74 -7.49
CA HIS A 112 4.81 -7.52 -7.77
C HIS A 112 4.55 -8.55 -6.68
N SER A 113 5.59 -9.23 -6.23
CA SER A 113 5.45 -10.21 -5.15
C SER A 113 4.99 -9.54 -3.86
N ALA A 114 5.57 -8.39 -3.53
CA ALA A 114 5.20 -7.68 -2.31
C ALA A 114 3.74 -7.22 -2.37
N VAL A 115 3.30 -6.72 -3.52
CA VAL A 115 1.92 -6.28 -3.70
C VAL A 115 0.97 -7.45 -3.55
N SER A 116 1.31 -8.59 -4.16
CA SER A 116 0.50 -9.79 -4.06
C SER A 116 0.35 -10.23 -2.61
N CYS A 117 1.45 -10.25 -1.87
CA CYS A 117 1.42 -10.62 -0.45
C CYS A 117 0.61 -9.62 0.37
N ALA A 118 0.68 -8.34 0.02
CA ALA A 118 -0.08 -7.33 0.73
C ALA A 118 -1.58 -7.52 0.53
N PHE A 119 -2.00 -7.86 -0.69
CA PHE A 119 -3.41 -8.15 -0.92
C PHE A 119 -3.85 -9.41 -0.19
N GLU A 120 -2.99 -10.42 -0.11
CA GLU A 120 -3.32 -11.62 0.66
C GLU A 120 -3.53 -11.28 2.12
N LYS A 121 -2.70 -10.41 2.67
CA LYS A 121 -2.88 -9.98 4.04
C LYS A 121 -4.22 -9.29 4.25
N ILE A 122 -4.59 -8.41 3.33
CA ILE A 122 -5.87 -7.71 3.42
C ILE A 122 -7.02 -8.72 3.41
N GLU A 123 -6.93 -9.70 2.54
CA GLU A 123 -7.98 -10.73 2.43
C GLU A 123 -8.08 -11.58 3.68
N ARG A 124 -6.95 -11.90 4.29
CA ARG A 124 -6.96 -12.68 5.53
C ARG A 124 -7.58 -11.91 6.68
N GLU A 125 -7.37 -10.61 6.71
CA GLU A 125 -7.91 -9.78 7.79
C GLU A 125 -9.39 -9.49 7.61
N GLN A 126 -9.89 -9.66 6.38
CA GLN A 126 -11.28 -9.45 6.09
C GLN A 126 -11.79 -10.52 5.18
N PRO A 127 -11.84 -11.74 5.65
CA PRO A 127 -12.30 -12.82 4.80
C PRO A 127 -13.73 -12.57 4.40
N GLU A 128 -14.04 -12.97 3.18
CA GLU A 128 -15.34 -12.79 2.65
C GLU A 128 -16.33 -13.58 3.45
N GLY A 129 -17.43 -13.00 3.79
CA GLY A 129 -18.47 -13.70 4.52
C GLY A 129 -18.34 -13.68 6.01
N TRP A 130 -17.20 -13.25 6.55
CA TRP A 130 -17.05 -13.31 7.97
C TRP A 130 -18.04 -12.42 8.66
N PHE A 131 -18.54 -11.47 7.94
CA PHE A 131 -19.40 -10.58 8.57
C PHE A 131 -20.73 -11.12 8.85
N PHE A 132 -21.11 -12.20 8.30
CA PHE A 132 -22.33 -12.58 8.58
C PHE A 132 -22.43 -13.51 9.56
N PRO A 133 -21.68 -13.83 10.09
CA PRO A 133 -21.74 -14.70 11.10
C PRO A 133 -22.40 -14.18 12.16
N PHE A 134 -22.36 -13.34 12.32
CA PHE A 134 -22.85 -12.97 13.33
C PHE A 134 -23.92 -13.55 13.25
N LEU A 135 -23.99 -13.96 12.32
CA LEU A 135 -24.98 -14.51 12.19
C LEU A 135 -24.81 -15.71 12.81
N ILE A 136 -24.00 -15.85 13.23
CA ILE A 136 -23.74 -16.94 13.83
C ILE A 136 -23.66 -16.70 15.07
N PRO A 137 -24.42 -16.48 15.66
CA PRO A 137 -24.34 -16.11 16.88
C PRO A 137 -23.69 -17.02 17.58
N GLY A 138 -23.56 -17.00 18.19
CA GLY A 138 -22.95 -17.82 18.90
C GLY A 138 -21.77 -17.98 18.26
N VAL A 139 -21.68 -17.76 17.43
CA VAL A 139 -20.65 -18.00 16.83
C VAL A 139 -20.16 -17.04 16.40
N VAL A 140 -20.54 -16.39 16.32
CA VAL A 140 -20.10 -15.55 16.02
C VAL A 140 -19.28 -15.29 16.02
N PRO A 141 -18.90 -15.19 15.47
CA PRO A 141 -17.90 -15.14 15.17
C PRO A 141 -17.19 -14.90 15.96
N ALA A 142 -17.16 -14.80 16.39
CA ALA A 142 -16.40 -14.54 17.29
C ALA A 142 -15.30 -14.47 17.08
#